data_2f3709d4ad574019293b9447619ff113
#
_entry.id   2f3709d4ad574019293b9447619ff113
#
_cell.length_a   1.000
_cell.length_b   1.000
_cell.length_c   1.000
_cell.angle_alpha   90.00
_cell.angle_beta   90.00
_cell.angle_gamma   90.00
#
_symmetry.space_group_name_H-M   'P 1'
#
loop_
_entity.id
_entity.type
_entity.pdbx_description
1 polymer ?
#
loop_
_entity_poly.entity_id
_entity_poly.type
_entity_poly.pdbx_seq_one_letter_code
_entity_poly.pdbx_strand_id
1 'polypeptide(L)'
;GPALACGNTVVVKPSEETPATATLLGEVMNECGVPTGVYNVVHGLGPDSAGEFLTAHHDIDAITFTGETQTAEIVMRAASVGLRNVSMECGGKNPAIVFADCDLDKAIEGTMRSSFVNCGQVCLGTERIYVERPIFDDFVARLKVGVEGLKLGPPEDVDANFGPLVSLEHREKVLSYYKLAVAEGATVVIGGGVPDMGETMNDGAWIEPTIWVGASDNARIVNEEIFGPCCHIRPFD
;
A
#
# COMPACT_ATOMS: atom_id res chain seq x y z
N GLY A 1 -13.99 7.49 12.91
CA GLY A 1 -14.96 6.71 13.70
C GLY A 1 -14.82 6.98 15.19
N PRO A 2 -13.82 6.38 15.89
CA PRO A 2 -13.70 6.44 17.36
C PRO A 2 -13.71 7.87 17.93
N ALA A 3 -12.97 8.79 17.33
CA ALA A 3 -12.92 10.18 17.78
C ALA A 3 -14.32 10.82 17.79
N LEU A 4 -15.09 10.69 16.71
CA LEU A 4 -16.46 11.20 16.61
C LEU A 4 -17.40 10.50 17.60
N ALA A 5 -17.27 9.19 17.77
CA ALA A 5 -18.08 8.42 18.73
C ALA A 5 -17.86 8.86 20.19
N CYS A 6 -16.66 9.37 20.49
CA CYS A 6 -16.31 9.93 21.82
C CYS A 6 -16.67 11.44 21.94
N GLY A 7 -17.37 12.03 20.98
CA GLY A 7 -17.81 13.41 21.03
C GLY A 7 -16.77 14.45 20.63
N ASN A 8 -15.67 14.04 19.98
CA ASN A 8 -14.66 14.96 19.45
C ASN A 8 -15.08 15.51 18.09
N THR A 9 -14.52 16.65 17.73
CA THR A 9 -14.51 17.15 16.35
C THR A 9 -13.27 16.69 15.62
N VAL A 10 -13.33 16.59 14.29
CA VAL A 10 -12.18 16.20 13.48
C VAL A 10 -11.94 17.18 12.32
N VAL A 11 -10.67 17.41 12.02
CA VAL A 11 -10.21 18.05 10.79
C VAL A 11 -9.41 17.02 10.01
N VAL A 12 -9.88 16.65 8.82
CA VAL A 12 -9.26 15.65 7.97
C VAL A 12 -8.55 16.31 6.80
N LYS A 13 -7.24 16.10 6.69
CA LYS A 13 -6.51 16.36 5.44
C LYS A 13 -6.33 15.02 4.73
N PRO A 14 -7.07 14.72 3.68
CA PRO A 14 -6.86 13.51 2.89
C PRO A 14 -5.54 13.60 2.12
N SER A 15 -5.07 12.44 1.61
CA SER A 15 -4.01 12.46 0.60
C SER A 15 -4.46 13.27 -0.63
N GLU A 16 -3.57 14.05 -1.20
CA GLU A 16 -3.79 14.79 -2.43
C GLU A 16 -4.07 13.86 -3.63
N GLU A 17 -3.57 12.64 -3.59
CA GLU A 17 -3.79 11.63 -4.62
C GLU A 17 -5.20 11.01 -4.55
N THR A 18 -5.82 10.97 -3.36
CA THR A 18 -7.09 10.27 -3.14
C THR A 18 -8.07 11.06 -2.26
N PRO A 19 -8.40 12.32 -2.57
CA PRO A 19 -9.19 13.18 -1.67
C PRO A 19 -10.70 12.94 -1.73
N ALA A 20 -11.19 12.33 -2.83
CA ALA A 20 -12.62 12.32 -3.17
C ALA A 20 -13.49 11.64 -2.10
N THR A 21 -13.07 10.47 -1.58
CA THR A 21 -13.87 9.72 -0.62
C THR A 21 -14.02 10.43 0.73
N ALA A 22 -12.99 11.15 1.19
CA ALA A 22 -13.06 11.93 2.42
C ALA A 22 -14.01 13.13 2.26
N THR A 23 -14.02 13.76 1.09
CA THR A 23 -14.93 14.85 0.75
C THR A 23 -16.37 14.36 0.70
N LEU A 24 -16.62 13.27 -0.04
CA LEU A 24 -17.96 12.66 -0.14
C LEU A 24 -18.48 12.21 1.24
N LEU A 25 -17.63 11.69 2.10
CA LEU A 25 -18.02 11.34 3.48
C LEU A 25 -18.53 12.57 4.24
N GLY A 26 -17.92 13.75 4.05
CA GLY A 26 -18.40 15.01 4.63
C GLY A 26 -19.78 15.41 4.12
N GLU A 27 -20.04 15.23 2.83
CA GLU A 27 -21.36 15.47 2.24
C GLU A 27 -22.43 14.53 2.84
N VAL A 28 -22.13 13.23 2.90
CA VAL A 28 -23.02 12.22 3.51
C VAL A 28 -23.28 12.54 5.00
N MET A 29 -22.27 12.96 5.76
CA MET A 29 -22.46 13.35 7.16
C MET A 29 -23.41 14.55 7.30
N ASN A 30 -23.29 15.56 6.42
CA ASN A 30 -24.21 16.70 6.39
C ASN A 30 -25.65 16.25 6.07
N GLU A 31 -25.85 15.38 5.08
CA GLU A 31 -27.17 14.83 4.73
C GLU A 31 -27.80 14.02 5.87
N CYS A 32 -26.95 13.30 6.65
CA CYS A 32 -27.38 12.55 7.83
C CYS A 32 -27.62 13.43 9.07
N GLY A 33 -27.46 14.73 8.98
CA GLY A 33 -27.73 15.68 10.08
C GLY A 33 -26.61 15.74 11.13
N VAL A 34 -25.39 15.35 10.82
CA VAL A 34 -24.23 15.60 11.70
C VAL A 34 -24.04 17.12 11.83
N PRO A 35 -23.91 17.66 13.06
CA PRO A 35 -23.79 19.10 13.26
C PRO A 35 -22.60 19.70 12.50
N THR A 36 -22.79 20.89 11.93
CA THR A 36 -21.72 21.63 11.25
C THR A 36 -20.53 21.83 12.16
N GLY A 37 -19.33 21.62 11.64
CA GLY A 37 -18.06 21.76 12.37
C GLY A 37 -17.61 20.49 13.11
N VAL A 38 -18.40 19.42 13.12
CA VAL A 38 -18.01 18.14 13.74
C VAL A 38 -17.02 17.36 12.85
N TYR A 39 -17.26 17.35 11.54
CA TYR A 39 -16.37 16.76 10.54
C TYR A 39 -15.99 17.81 9.50
N ASN A 40 -14.72 18.10 9.37
CA ASN A 40 -14.21 19.13 8.47
C ASN A 40 -13.13 18.53 7.57
N VAL A 41 -13.13 18.89 6.28
CA VAL A 41 -12.12 18.46 5.32
C VAL A 41 -11.32 19.67 4.85
N VAL A 42 -10.01 19.55 4.88
CA VAL A 42 -9.08 20.56 4.39
C VAL A 42 -8.17 19.93 3.35
N HIS A 43 -8.21 20.43 2.14
CA HIS A 43 -7.35 19.97 1.06
C HIS A 43 -6.01 20.71 1.08
N GLY A 44 -4.96 20.04 0.63
CA GLY A 44 -3.61 20.60 0.52
C GLY A 44 -2.53 19.52 0.56
N LEU A 45 -1.32 19.96 0.34
CA LEU A 45 -0.12 19.12 0.38
C LEU A 45 0.39 18.95 1.82
N GLY A 46 1.50 18.21 2.00
CA GLY A 46 2.19 18.04 3.27
C GLY A 46 3.01 19.27 3.65
N PRO A 47 4.27 19.40 3.14
CA PRO A 47 5.17 20.50 3.47
C PRO A 47 4.64 21.85 2.97
N ASP A 48 4.88 22.92 3.76
CA ASP A 48 4.48 24.30 3.45
C ASP A 48 2.99 24.45 3.08
N SER A 49 2.14 23.55 3.57
CA SER A 49 0.73 23.46 3.21
C SER A 49 -0.13 22.94 4.37
N ALA A 50 -1.38 22.57 4.08
CA ALA A 50 -2.36 22.16 5.08
C ALA A 50 -1.87 21.06 6.03
N GLY A 51 -1.08 20.09 5.55
CA GLY A 51 -0.55 19.01 6.37
C GLY A 51 0.36 19.52 7.48
N GLU A 52 1.35 20.32 7.14
CA GLU A 52 2.27 20.91 8.10
C GLU A 52 1.56 21.87 9.04
N PHE A 53 0.71 22.77 8.49
CA PHE A 53 0.00 23.76 9.30
C PHE A 53 -0.96 23.11 10.31
N LEU A 54 -1.67 22.03 9.93
CA LEU A 54 -2.52 21.27 10.85
C LEU A 54 -1.69 20.60 11.95
N THR A 55 -0.61 19.93 11.58
CA THR A 55 0.21 19.21 12.56
C THR A 55 0.97 20.13 13.51
N ALA A 56 1.22 21.38 13.11
CA ALA A 56 1.85 22.41 13.94
C ALA A 56 0.85 23.26 14.75
N HIS A 57 -0.46 23.20 14.42
CA HIS A 57 -1.44 24.11 15.03
C HIS A 57 -1.66 23.82 16.51
N HIS A 58 -1.64 24.87 17.35
CA HIS A 58 -1.72 24.74 18.80
C HIS A 58 -3.09 24.30 19.33
N ASP A 59 -4.17 24.52 18.58
CA ASP A 59 -5.52 24.11 18.95
C ASP A 59 -5.86 22.68 18.52
N ILE A 60 -4.89 21.92 18.03
CA ILE A 60 -5.04 20.49 17.73
C ILE A 60 -4.58 19.68 18.95
N ASP A 61 -5.49 18.98 19.61
CA ASP A 61 -5.23 18.22 20.83
C ASP A 61 -4.59 16.85 20.58
N ALA A 62 -4.93 16.21 19.46
CA ALA A 62 -4.43 14.90 19.08
C ALA A 62 -4.29 14.76 17.56
N ILE A 63 -3.34 13.95 17.12
CA ILE A 63 -3.09 13.70 15.71
C ILE A 63 -3.16 12.19 15.43
N THR A 64 -3.97 11.81 14.44
CA THR A 64 -3.94 10.47 13.85
C THR A 64 -3.36 10.59 12.44
N PHE A 65 -2.36 9.79 12.14
CA PHE A 65 -1.68 9.81 10.84
C PHE A 65 -1.54 8.38 10.32
N THR A 66 -1.81 8.21 9.02
CA THR A 66 -1.50 7.00 8.27
C THR A 66 -0.70 7.41 7.04
N GLY A 67 0.47 6.81 6.83
CA GLY A 67 1.33 7.12 5.70
C GLY A 67 2.77 6.63 5.86
N GLU A 68 3.69 7.21 5.12
CA GLU A 68 5.10 6.84 5.18
C GLU A 68 5.73 7.14 6.54
N THR A 69 6.64 6.25 6.98
CA THR A 69 7.34 6.37 8.27
C THR A 69 8.12 7.69 8.39
N GLN A 70 8.74 8.15 7.31
CA GLN A 70 9.48 9.44 7.32
C GLN A 70 8.56 10.62 7.61
N THR A 71 7.36 10.64 7.02
CA THR A 71 6.35 11.67 7.30
C THR A 71 5.83 11.56 8.73
N ALA A 72 5.61 10.33 9.23
CA ALA A 72 5.19 10.09 10.61
C ALA A 72 6.21 10.65 11.62
N GLU A 73 7.51 10.51 11.36
CA GLU A 73 8.56 11.10 12.21
C GLU A 73 8.47 12.63 12.26
N ILE A 74 8.19 13.28 11.14
CA ILE A 74 8.02 14.75 11.07
C ILE A 74 6.79 15.15 11.89
N VAL A 75 5.67 14.46 11.69
CA VAL A 75 4.42 14.71 12.43
C VAL A 75 4.62 14.50 13.94
N MET A 76 5.34 13.46 14.35
CA MET A 76 5.65 13.19 15.74
C MET A 76 6.51 14.29 16.37
N ARG A 77 7.50 14.81 15.63
CA ARG A 77 8.31 15.96 16.08
C ARG A 77 7.43 17.19 16.28
N ALA A 78 6.53 17.49 15.35
CA ALA A 78 5.58 18.60 15.50
C ALA A 78 4.65 18.40 16.71
N ALA A 79 4.15 17.18 16.94
CA ALA A 79 3.27 16.86 18.05
C ALA A 79 3.97 16.92 19.42
N SER A 80 5.29 16.76 19.49
CA SER A 80 6.05 16.88 20.74
C SER A 80 5.95 18.28 21.37
N VAL A 81 5.69 19.30 20.55
CA VAL A 81 5.37 20.64 21.03
C VAL A 81 3.97 20.62 21.66
N GLY A 82 3.90 20.87 22.96
CA GLY A 82 2.66 20.80 23.73
C GLY A 82 2.29 19.37 24.20
N LEU A 83 3.15 18.35 23.97
CA LEU A 83 2.95 16.97 24.42
C LEU A 83 1.63 16.36 23.91
N ARG A 84 1.29 16.60 22.65
CA ARG A 84 0.04 16.14 22.05
C ARG A 84 0.05 14.64 21.82
N ASN A 85 -1.11 14.02 21.99
CA ASN A 85 -1.28 12.60 21.71
C ASN A 85 -1.17 12.33 20.20
N VAL A 86 -0.53 11.21 19.85
CA VAL A 86 -0.39 10.75 18.46
C VAL A 86 -0.80 9.28 18.33
N SER A 87 -1.46 8.96 17.22
CA SER A 87 -1.69 7.59 16.76
C SER A 87 -1.11 7.47 15.35
N MET A 88 -0.09 6.62 15.19
CA MET A 88 0.66 6.49 13.95
C MET A 88 0.45 5.10 13.36
N GLU A 89 -0.02 5.06 12.12
CA GLU A 89 -0.08 3.88 11.27
C GLU A 89 0.89 4.09 10.11
N CYS A 90 1.94 3.29 10.06
CA CYS A 90 3.03 3.45 9.11
C CYS A 90 3.15 2.23 8.19
N GLY A 91 4.14 2.25 7.31
CA GLY A 91 4.45 1.14 6.43
C GLY A 91 4.97 -0.10 7.15
N GLY A 92 5.22 -1.14 6.40
CA GLY A 92 5.73 -2.40 6.88
C GLY A 92 6.43 -3.22 5.80
N LYS A 93 6.97 -4.37 6.20
CA LYS A 93 7.49 -5.41 5.30
C LYS A 93 6.96 -6.75 5.77
N ASN A 94 5.66 -6.92 5.63
CA ASN A 94 4.92 -8.02 6.26
C ASN A 94 5.31 -9.38 5.66
N PRO A 95 5.64 -10.39 6.49
CA PRO A 95 5.90 -11.74 6.03
C PRO A 95 4.62 -12.58 5.98
N ALA A 96 4.56 -13.50 5.01
CA ALA A 96 3.74 -14.69 5.09
C ALA A 96 4.65 -15.90 5.31
N ILE A 97 4.24 -16.83 6.16
CA ILE A 97 4.99 -18.07 6.45
C ILE A 97 4.09 -19.26 6.11
N VAL A 98 4.54 -20.11 5.20
CA VAL A 98 3.76 -21.22 4.67
C VAL A 98 4.47 -22.53 5.00
N PHE A 99 3.87 -23.33 5.88
CA PHE A 99 4.37 -24.64 6.28
C PHE A 99 3.86 -25.75 5.35
N ALA A 100 4.58 -26.85 5.25
CA ALA A 100 4.28 -27.95 4.33
C ALA A 100 2.96 -28.69 4.65
N ASP A 101 2.49 -28.62 5.86
CA ASP A 101 1.23 -29.24 6.32
C ASP A 101 -0.01 -28.36 6.10
N CYS A 102 0.15 -27.20 5.45
CA CYS A 102 -0.96 -26.30 5.16
C CYS A 102 -1.91 -26.84 4.06
N ASP A 103 -3.12 -26.27 4.00
CA ASP A 103 -3.98 -26.34 2.82
C ASP A 103 -3.38 -25.42 1.75
N LEU A 104 -2.66 -26.01 0.78
CA LEU A 104 -1.89 -25.24 -0.19
C LEU A 104 -2.77 -24.37 -1.09
N ASP A 105 -3.98 -24.79 -1.44
CA ASP A 105 -4.89 -24.00 -2.27
C ASP A 105 -5.33 -22.74 -1.53
N LYS A 106 -5.66 -22.85 -0.24
CA LYS A 106 -5.96 -21.68 0.61
C LYS A 106 -4.74 -20.79 0.86
N ALA A 107 -3.55 -21.38 0.98
CA ALA A 107 -2.32 -20.62 1.11
C ALA A 107 -2.04 -19.76 -0.13
N ILE A 108 -2.25 -20.32 -1.33
CA ILE A 108 -2.12 -19.59 -2.61
C ILE A 108 -3.17 -18.48 -2.70
N GLU A 109 -4.46 -18.78 -2.45
CA GLU A 109 -5.53 -17.78 -2.48
C GLU A 109 -5.25 -16.63 -1.50
N GLY A 110 -4.90 -16.95 -0.25
CA GLY A 110 -4.57 -15.98 0.78
C GLY A 110 -3.37 -15.12 0.42
N THR A 111 -2.34 -15.71 -0.16
CA THR A 111 -1.12 -15.00 -0.57
C THR A 111 -1.38 -14.13 -1.79
N MET A 112 -2.12 -14.62 -2.79
CA MET A 112 -2.57 -13.78 -3.92
C MET A 112 -3.29 -12.53 -3.43
N ARG A 113 -4.25 -12.71 -2.52
CA ARG A 113 -5.00 -11.60 -1.94
C ARG A 113 -4.08 -10.65 -1.17
N SER A 114 -3.22 -11.15 -0.29
CA SER A 114 -2.39 -10.30 0.58
C SER A 114 -1.27 -9.56 -0.15
N SER A 115 -0.78 -10.11 -1.28
CA SER A 115 0.31 -9.49 -2.04
C SER A 115 -0.15 -8.58 -3.17
N PHE A 116 -1.34 -8.83 -3.77
CA PHE A 116 -1.72 -8.18 -5.02
C PHE A 116 -3.02 -7.36 -4.94
N VAL A 117 -3.85 -7.50 -3.90
CA VAL A 117 -5.04 -6.66 -3.75
C VAL A 117 -4.66 -5.18 -3.71
N ASN A 118 -5.50 -4.34 -4.31
CA ASN A 118 -5.23 -2.90 -4.46
C ASN A 118 -3.84 -2.61 -5.08
N CYS A 119 -3.39 -3.48 -6.01
CA CYS A 119 -2.08 -3.38 -6.66
C CYS A 119 -0.90 -3.36 -5.67
N GLY A 120 -1.00 -4.08 -4.56
CA GLY A 120 0.01 -4.13 -3.51
C GLY A 120 0.14 -2.85 -2.67
N GLN A 121 -0.71 -1.85 -2.88
CA GLN A 121 -0.70 -0.58 -2.16
C GLN A 121 -1.49 -0.69 -0.86
N VAL A 122 -1.04 -1.58 0.03
CA VAL A 122 -1.69 -1.88 1.31
C VAL A 122 -0.62 -2.05 2.40
N CYS A 123 -0.69 -1.29 3.48
CA CYS A 123 0.26 -1.38 4.60
C CYS A 123 0.29 -2.77 5.28
N LEU A 124 -0.79 -3.54 5.16
CA LEU A 124 -0.90 -4.94 5.60
C LEU A 124 -0.49 -5.94 4.50
N GLY A 125 -0.12 -5.46 3.31
CA GLY A 125 0.25 -6.28 2.17
C GLY A 125 1.48 -7.16 2.44
N THR A 126 1.49 -8.36 1.88
CA THR A 126 2.62 -9.29 2.01
C THR A 126 3.60 -9.05 0.89
N GLU A 127 4.81 -8.61 1.23
CA GLU A 127 5.90 -8.45 0.26
C GLU A 127 7.01 -9.50 0.44
N ARG A 128 7.01 -10.26 1.56
CA ARG A 128 7.95 -11.36 1.85
C ARG A 128 7.19 -12.64 2.12
N ILE A 129 7.52 -13.70 1.39
CA ILE A 129 6.88 -15.01 1.56
C ILE A 129 7.97 -16.02 1.88
N TYR A 130 7.81 -16.71 2.99
CA TYR A 130 8.68 -17.81 3.41
C TYR A 130 7.90 -19.11 3.28
N VAL A 131 8.42 -20.04 2.50
CA VAL A 131 7.76 -21.32 2.19
C VAL A 131 8.65 -22.47 2.62
N GLU A 132 8.11 -23.42 3.36
CA GLU A 132 8.85 -24.61 3.76
C GLU A 132 9.32 -25.39 2.52
N ARG A 133 10.58 -25.80 2.53
CA ARG A 133 11.30 -26.33 1.36
C ARG A 133 10.58 -27.43 0.59
N PRO A 134 9.90 -28.42 1.23
CA PRO A 134 9.27 -29.50 0.49
C PRO A 134 8.17 -29.07 -0.49
N ILE A 135 7.54 -27.89 -0.24
CA ILE A 135 6.44 -27.36 -1.07
C ILE A 135 6.83 -26.10 -1.85
N PHE A 136 8.07 -25.65 -1.76
CA PHE A 136 8.52 -24.37 -2.32
C PHE A 136 8.28 -24.27 -3.83
N ASP A 137 8.73 -25.25 -4.60
CA ASP A 137 8.63 -25.21 -6.08
C ASP A 137 7.17 -25.25 -6.54
N ASP A 138 6.34 -26.08 -5.90
CA ASP A 138 4.90 -26.17 -6.21
C ASP A 138 4.18 -24.88 -5.83
N PHE A 139 4.50 -24.29 -4.68
CA PHE A 139 3.96 -23.01 -4.25
C PHE A 139 4.29 -21.90 -5.25
N VAL A 140 5.56 -21.76 -5.66
CA VAL A 140 6.01 -20.74 -6.63
C VAL A 140 5.29 -20.92 -7.97
N ALA A 141 5.20 -22.15 -8.45
CA ALA A 141 4.53 -22.45 -9.72
C ALA A 141 3.03 -22.09 -9.69
N ARG A 142 2.32 -22.44 -8.62
CA ARG A 142 0.88 -22.13 -8.47
C ARG A 142 0.63 -20.63 -8.27
N LEU A 143 1.45 -19.95 -7.48
CA LEU A 143 1.33 -18.49 -7.29
C LEU A 143 1.54 -17.76 -8.62
N LYS A 144 2.52 -18.21 -9.43
CA LYS A 144 2.74 -17.69 -10.78
C LYS A 144 1.49 -17.81 -11.65
N VAL A 145 0.84 -18.98 -11.67
CA VAL A 145 -0.42 -19.19 -12.42
C VAL A 145 -1.52 -18.24 -11.91
N GLY A 146 -1.61 -18.03 -10.61
CA GLY A 146 -2.53 -17.04 -10.03
C GLY A 146 -2.29 -15.64 -10.57
N VAL A 147 -1.03 -15.20 -10.63
CA VAL A 147 -0.64 -13.89 -11.15
C VAL A 147 -0.89 -13.76 -12.65
N GLU A 148 -0.66 -14.82 -13.45
CA GLU A 148 -0.99 -14.86 -14.87
C GLU A 148 -2.49 -14.68 -15.14
N GLY A 149 -3.34 -15.03 -14.15
CA GLY A 149 -4.78 -14.84 -14.21
C GLY A 149 -5.28 -13.44 -13.89
N LEU A 150 -4.41 -12.53 -13.46
CA LEU A 150 -4.78 -11.15 -13.19
C LEU A 150 -5.02 -10.39 -14.50
N LYS A 151 -6.19 -9.74 -14.59
CA LYS A 151 -6.61 -8.97 -15.77
C LYS A 151 -6.45 -7.48 -15.49
N LEU A 152 -5.46 -6.88 -16.13
CA LEU A 152 -5.24 -5.45 -16.04
C LEU A 152 -6.29 -4.70 -16.85
N GLY A 153 -6.84 -3.65 -16.27
CA GLY A 153 -7.82 -2.81 -16.96
C GLY A 153 -8.26 -1.62 -16.13
N PRO A 154 -8.97 -0.66 -16.75
CA PRO A 154 -9.49 0.51 -16.08
C PRO A 154 -10.61 0.15 -15.10
N PRO A 155 -10.91 1.00 -14.10
CA PRO A 155 -11.94 0.73 -13.09
C PRO A 155 -13.36 0.49 -13.64
N GLU A 156 -13.65 0.99 -14.83
CA GLU A 156 -14.93 0.83 -15.51
C GLU A 156 -15.08 -0.53 -16.20
N ASP A 157 -13.99 -1.24 -16.41
CA ASP A 157 -14.02 -2.59 -17.00
C ASP A 157 -14.40 -3.61 -15.92
N VAL A 158 -15.60 -4.17 -16.03
CA VAL A 158 -16.13 -5.16 -15.07
C VAL A 158 -15.37 -6.50 -15.09
N ASP A 159 -14.64 -6.77 -16.15
CA ASP A 159 -13.82 -7.97 -16.28
C ASP A 159 -12.38 -7.75 -15.75
N ALA A 160 -11.97 -6.51 -15.54
CA ALA A 160 -10.68 -6.21 -14.92
C ALA A 160 -10.74 -6.45 -13.41
N ASN A 161 -9.66 -7.02 -12.89
CA ASN A 161 -9.49 -7.24 -11.45
C ASN A 161 -8.19 -6.67 -10.90
N PHE A 162 -7.45 -5.96 -11.75
CA PHE A 162 -6.17 -5.34 -11.42
C PHE A 162 -6.04 -3.99 -12.13
N GLY A 163 -5.93 -2.90 -11.38
CA GLY A 163 -5.87 -1.53 -11.87
C GLY A 163 -4.46 -0.96 -11.96
N PRO A 164 -4.32 0.35 -12.27
CA PRO A 164 -3.06 1.06 -12.21
C PRO A 164 -2.68 1.38 -10.75
N LEU A 165 -1.42 1.78 -10.54
CA LEU A 165 -0.99 2.43 -9.31
C LEU A 165 -1.60 3.82 -9.17
N VAL A 166 -1.51 4.38 -7.96
CA VAL A 166 -2.13 5.67 -7.61
C VAL A 166 -1.61 6.84 -8.44
N SER A 167 -0.33 6.82 -8.84
CA SER A 167 0.28 7.89 -9.65
C SER A 167 1.47 7.40 -10.47
N LEU A 168 1.88 8.19 -11.46
CA LEU A 168 3.08 7.92 -12.25
C LEU A 168 4.35 8.01 -11.40
N GLU A 169 4.40 8.95 -10.45
CA GLU A 169 5.53 9.07 -9.53
C GLU A 169 5.70 7.80 -8.69
N HIS A 170 4.60 7.27 -8.16
CA HIS A 170 4.64 6.01 -7.41
C HIS A 170 5.02 4.82 -8.29
N ARG A 171 4.55 4.78 -9.55
CA ARG A 171 5.00 3.76 -10.52
C ARG A 171 6.51 3.80 -10.71
N GLU A 172 7.11 4.96 -10.88
CA GLU A 172 8.57 5.08 -11.05
C GLU A 172 9.33 4.63 -9.78
N LYS A 173 8.81 4.93 -8.58
CA LYS A 173 9.33 4.38 -7.33
C LYS A 173 9.34 2.84 -7.36
N VAL A 174 8.19 2.22 -7.65
CA VAL A 174 8.06 0.75 -7.71
C VAL A 174 8.99 0.15 -8.77
N LEU A 175 9.03 0.73 -9.98
CA LEU A 175 9.94 0.28 -11.05
C LEU A 175 11.42 0.38 -10.66
N SER A 176 11.79 1.36 -9.84
CA SER A 176 13.15 1.46 -9.33
C SER A 176 13.54 0.24 -8.48
N TYR A 177 12.60 -0.27 -7.68
CA TYR A 177 12.79 -1.51 -6.91
C TYR A 177 12.80 -2.77 -7.79
N TYR A 178 12.02 -2.78 -8.90
CA TYR A 178 12.08 -3.90 -9.85
C TYR A 178 13.47 -4.03 -10.48
N LYS A 179 14.05 -2.90 -10.87
CA LYS A 179 15.42 -2.85 -11.38
C LYS A 179 16.44 -3.24 -10.30
N LEU A 180 16.22 -2.74 -9.08
CA LEU A 180 17.08 -3.05 -7.93
C LEU A 180 17.04 -4.54 -7.58
N ALA A 181 15.89 -5.20 -7.66
CA ALA A 181 15.75 -6.63 -7.39
C ALA A 181 16.71 -7.46 -8.25
N VAL A 182 16.73 -7.18 -9.55
CA VAL A 182 17.65 -7.87 -10.49
C VAL A 182 19.10 -7.54 -10.18
N ALA A 183 19.40 -6.27 -9.87
CA ALA A 183 20.76 -5.85 -9.52
C ALA A 183 21.27 -6.48 -8.21
N GLU A 184 20.37 -6.79 -7.27
CA GLU A 184 20.66 -7.48 -6.01
C GLU A 184 20.61 -9.02 -6.13
N GLY A 185 20.48 -9.54 -7.36
CA GLY A 185 20.59 -10.97 -7.67
C GLY A 185 19.28 -11.74 -7.57
N ALA A 186 18.13 -11.07 -7.48
CA ALA A 186 16.84 -11.74 -7.56
C ALA A 186 16.57 -12.27 -8.98
N THR A 187 15.93 -13.42 -9.05
CA THR A 187 15.41 -13.98 -10.30
C THR A 187 13.95 -13.64 -10.43
N VAL A 188 13.56 -13.04 -11.56
CA VAL A 188 12.16 -12.75 -11.88
C VAL A 188 11.47 -14.04 -12.30
N VAL A 189 10.40 -14.40 -11.60
CA VAL A 189 9.53 -15.54 -11.91
C VAL A 189 8.44 -15.13 -12.90
N ILE A 190 7.89 -13.93 -12.73
CA ILE A 190 6.87 -13.32 -13.60
C ILE A 190 6.89 -11.79 -13.42
N GLY A 191 6.46 -11.04 -14.44
CA GLY A 191 6.37 -9.59 -14.42
C GLY A 191 7.74 -8.91 -14.57
N GLY A 192 7.93 -7.80 -13.89
CA GLY A 192 9.19 -7.06 -13.84
C GLY A 192 9.22 -5.77 -14.65
N GLY A 193 8.11 -5.39 -15.29
CA GLY A 193 8.07 -4.25 -16.20
C GLY A 193 6.78 -3.45 -16.20
N VAL A 194 6.59 -2.72 -17.28
CA VAL A 194 5.38 -1.99 -17.61
C VAL A 194 4.66 -2.74 -18.72
N PRO A 195 3.39 -3.09 -18.54
CA PRO A 195 2.63 -3.79 -19.58
C PRO A 195 2.29 -2.85 -20.75
N ASP A 196 2.11 -3.40 -21.94
CA ASP A 196 1.49 -2.68 -23.05
C ASP A 196 -0.03 -2.73 -22.89
N MET A 197 -0.63 -1.58 -22.59
CA MET A 197 -2.07 -1.42 -22.41
C MET A 197 -2.77 -0.86 -23.66
N GLY A 198 -2.03 -0.70 -24.78
CA GLY A 198 -2.53 -0.12 -26.01
C GLY A 198 -2.53 1.43 -26.00
N GLU A 199 -2.71 2.01 -27.18
CA GLU A 199 -2.50 3.46 -27.43
C GLU A 199 -3.30 4.38 -26.47
N THR A 200 -4.47 3.97 -26.02
CA THR A 200 -5.35 4.81 -25.20
C THR A 200 -5.08 4.75 -23.69
N MET A 201 -4.33 3.76 -23.23
CA MET A 201 -4.13 3.53 -21.79
C MET A 201 -2.65 3.52 -21.38
N ASN A 202 -1.70 3.56 -22.31
CA ASN A 202 -0.26 3.49 -22.01
C ASN A 202 0.25 4.67 -21.15
N ASP A 203 -0.47 5.80 -21.11
CA ASP A 203 -0.13 6.94 -20.26
C ASP A 203 -0.51 6.72 -18.77
N GLY A 204 -1.21 5.64 -18.45
CA GLY A 204 -1.58 5.29 -17.07
C GLY A 204 -0.40 4.77 -16.24
N ALA A 205 -0.58 4.74 -14.92
CA ALA A 205 0.41 4.25 -13.98
C ALA A 205 0.43 2.70 -13.88
N TRP A 206 0.43 2.04 -15.03
CA TRP A 206 0.40 0.59 -15.14
C TRP A 206 1.73 -0.03 -14.77
N ILE A 207 1.69 -1.18 -14.10
CA ILE A 207 2.86 -1.99 -13.74
C ILE A 207 2.48 -3.47 -13.68
N GLU A 208 3.40 -4.33 -14.08
CA GLU A 208 3.18 -5.77 -14.02
C GLU A 208 3.25 -6.30 -12.58
N PRO A 209 2.27 -7.13 -12.15
CA PRO A 209 2.41 -7.90 -10.93
C PRO A 209 3.67 -8.78 -10.99
N THR A 210 4.49 -8.76 -9.95
CA THR A 210 5.85 -9.30 -10.03
C THR A 210 6.18 -10.23 -8.87
N ILE A 211 6.77 -11.38 -9.20
CA ILE A 211 7.28 -12.34 -8.24
C ILE A 211 8.79 -12.51 -8.45
N TRP A 212 9.54 -12.49 -7.34
CA TRP A 212 10.97 -12.79 -7.32
C TRP A 212 11.30 -13.95 -6.40
N VAL A 213 12.42 -14.61 -6.70
CA VAL A 213 13.09 -15.60 -5.85
C VAL A 213 14.59 -15.31 -5.81
N GLY A 214 15.30 -15.88 -4.85
CA GLY A 214 16.77 -15.96 -4.86
C GLY A 214 17.52 -14.73 -4.34
N ALA A 215 16.88 -13.63 -3.97
CA ALA A 215 17.55 -12.51 -3.31
C ALA A 215 18.06 -12.90 -1.92
N SER A 216 19.14 -12.26 -1.47
CA SER A 216 19.66 -12.45 -0.12
C SER A 216 18.78 -11.74 0.92
N ASP A 217 18.87 -12.16 2.20
CA ASP A 217 18.14 -11.51 3.31
C ASP A 217 18.55 -10.06 3.52
N ASN A 218 19.74 -9.68 3.08
CA ASN A 218 20.26 -8.32 3.20
C ASN A 218 19.89 -7.43 2.02
N ALA A 219 19.22 -7.99 1.00
CA ALA A 219 18.77 -7.21 -0.16
C ALA A 219 17.73 -6.16 0.29
N ARG A 220 17.81 -4.97 -0.29
CA ARG A 220 16.89 -3.87 0.03
C ARG A 220 15.45 -4.24 -0.31
N ILE A 221 15.23 -4.97 -1.42
CA ILE A 221 13.89 -5.45 -1.80
C ILE A 221 13.25 -6.38 -0.76
N VAL A 222 14.05 -7.01 0.11
CA VAL A 222 13.57 -7.89 1.19
C VAL A 222 13.35 -7.11 2.49
N ASN A 223 13.98 -5.96 2.65
CA ASN A 223 13.98 -5.19 3.90
C ASN A 223 13.21 -3.86 3.82
N GLU A 224 13.06 -3.28 2.63
CA GLU A 224 12.39 -2.00 2.42
C GLU A 224 10.99 -2.20 1.82
N GLU A 225 10.02 -1.43 2.28
CA GLU A 225 8.65 -1.42 1.72
C GLU A 225 8.64 -0.85 0.31
N ILE A 226 8.10 -1.61 -0.63
CA ILE A 226 7.97 -1.20 -2.04
C ILE A 226 6.63 -0.50 -2.28
N PHE A 227 5.57 -1.01 -1.65
CA PHE A 227 4.19 -0.55 -1.78
C PHE A 227 3.66 -0.68 -3.21
N GLY A 228 3.97 -1.81 -3.83
CA GLY A 228 3.59 -2.17 -5.20
C GLY A 228 3.22 -3.65 -5.32
N PRO A 229 2.72 -4.07 -6.48
CA PRO A 229 2.23 -5.43 -6.69
C PRO A 229 3.39 -6.43 -6.87
N CYS A 230 4.13 -6.66 -5.81
CA CYS A 230 5.30 -7.52 -5.88
C CYS A 230 5.55 -8.27 -4.57
N CYS A 231 6.16 -9.44 -4.69
CA CYS A 231 6.62 -10.20 -3.55
C CYS A 231 7.90 -10.99 -3.85
N HIS A 232 8.69 -11.21 -2.81
CA HIS A 232 9.86 -12.09 -2.84
C HIS A 232 9.56 -13.37 -2.09
N ILE A 233 9.80 -14.53 -2.72
CA ILE A 233 9.55 -15.85 -2.13
C ILE A 233 10.89 -16.51 -1.81
N ARG A 234 10.99 -17.08 -0.61
CA ARG A 234 12.19 -17.75 -0.11
C ARG A 234 11.85 -19.07 0.56
N PRO A 235 12.64 -20.15 0.31
CA PRO A 235 12.50 -21.39 1.06
C PRO A 235 13.11 -21.26 2.47
N PHE A 236 12.52 -21.98 3.44
CA PHE A 236 13.10 -22.26 4.75
C PHE A 236 13.02 -23.75 5.10
N ASP A 237 13.82 -24.21 6.07
CA ASP A 237 13.89 -25.60 6.58
C ASP A 237 13.24 -25.73 7.95
#